data_b3d6c3f0141b0e09bf26176743b61bcd
#
_entry.id   b3d6c3f0141b0e09bf26176743b61bcd
#
_cell.length_a   1.000
_cell.length_b   1.000
_cell.length_c   1.000
_cell.angle_alpha   90.00
_cell.angle_beta   90.00
_cell.angle_gamma   90.00
#
_symmetry.space_group_name_H-M   'P 1'
#
loop_
_entity.id
_entity.type
_entity.pdbx_description
1 polymer ?
#
loop_
_entity_poly.entity_id
_entity_poly.type
_entity_poly.pdbx_seq_one_letter_code
_entity_poly.pdbx_strand_id
1 'polypeptide(L)'
;MNDKENAELRRHTRRDRSNMTALYGCFVNSQKTILSKFRLSTGVMTEPEAEKYFAVMKKNLSGAVGRNLIDIPFSTQQVMEGPEHKLLMDLRECRLEDEELLDTLYEKIIPAITLEDNFLILLGCDAYDVPFKNKNDEEDSDRMEETYRYLLCGICPVKDTKPNLAYDAQEKVFHENAISQVMGAPVAGFLFPTFDDRTTNIYHAQFYTRDAGNNHQELVNSLFNVEPAMAAKEQKLSFEAMLTTALDEECSLDVVQAVHSELGSMIAMHKESKVDDPLLVGKDQITAVLSANGVSEDKIAKFSIDYDETFGFEAEIHPRNVIDQKHFEVKTPDVTIHVLPESSHLVQTRIIDGVKYILIPANEDVEVNGVSIHIPEEKTPAGAL
;
A
#
# COMPACT_ATOMS: atom_id res chain seq x y z
N MET A 1 12.31 -3.52 -5.13
CA MET A 1 12.30 -4.05 -3.73
C MET A 1 11.04 -4.86 -3.48
N ASN A 2 11.16 -6.10 -3.01
CA ASN A 2 10.05 -7.05 -2.80
C ASN A 2 9.56 -7.10 -1.34
N ASP A 3 8.53 -7.91 -1.06
CA ASP A 3 7.94 -8.03 0.29
C ASP A 3 8.91 -8.61 1.33
N LYS A 4 9.84 -9.51 0.93
CA LYS A 4 10.83 -10.11 1.84
C LYS A 4 11.91 -9.11 2.25
N GLU A 5 12.41 -8.35 1.29
CA GLU A 5 13.39 -7.28 1.50
C GLU A 5 12.82 -6.17 2.37
N ASN A 6 11.57 -5.76 2.11
CA ASN A 6 10.84 -4.83 2.98
C ASN A 6 10.68 -5.38 4.40
N ALA A 7 10.40 -6.67 4.55
CA ALA A 7 10.28 -7.31 5.87
C ALA A 7 11.64 -7.40 6.58
N GLU A 8 12.73 -7.60 5.84
CA GLU A 8 14.10 -7.61 6.36
C GLU A 8 14.49 -6.23 6.90
N LEU A 9 14.31 -5.18 6.11
CA LEU A 9 14.57 -3.80 6.55
C LEU A 9 13.66 -3.37 7.71
N ARG A 10 12.39 -3.76 7.73
CA ARG A 10 11.51 -3.51 8.88
C ARG A 10 11.98 -4.18 10.16
N ARG A 11 12.60 -5.37 10.06
CA ARG A 11 13.19 -6.05 11.22
C ARG A 11 14.47 -5.38 11.68
N HIS A 12 15.25 -4.85 10.72
CA HIS A 12 16.45 -4.06 11.01
C HIS A 12 16.09 -2.69 11.63
N THR A 13 15.06 -2.01 11.15
CA THR A 13 14.61 -0.70 11.67
C THR A 13 13.93 -0.87 13.04
N ARG A 14 14.69 -1.31 14.02
CA ARG A 14 14.33 -1.44 15.44
C ARG A 14 15.44 -0.83 16.28
N ARG A 15 15.09 -0.33 17.46
CA ARG A 15 16.06 0.32 18.35
C ARG A 15 17.27 -0.57 18.67
N ASP A 16 17.03 -1.86 18.84
CA ASP A 16 18.04 -2.87 19.22
C ASP A 16 18.92 -3.35 18.06
N ARG A 17 18.62 -2.98 16.80
CA ARG A 17 19.31 -3.46 15.60
C ARG A 17 19.79 -2.37 14.66
N SER A 18 19.09 -1.25 14.62
CA SER A 18 19.40 -0.13 13.73
C SER A 18 20.68 0.60 14.18
N ASN A 19 21.50 0.95 13.22
CA ASN A 19 22.70 1.78 13.41
C ASN A 19 22.42 3.28 13.28
N MET A 20 21.14 3.68 13.27
CA MET A 20 20.70 5.07 13.20
C MET A 20 21.08 5.82 14.49
N THR A 21 22.03 6.76 14.39
CA THR A 21 22.58 7.50 15.55
C THR A 21 21.81 8.77 15.87
N ALA A 22 21.08 9.32 14.90
CA ALA A 22 20.31 10.53 15.06
C ALA A 22 19.07 10.54 14.19
N LEU A 23 18.03 11.23 14.65
CA LEU A 23 16.84 11.59 13.90
C LEU A 23 16.80 13.10 13.72
N TYR A 24 16.39 13.54 12.54
CA TYR A 24 16.26 14.95 12.19
C TYR A 24 14.79 15.27 11.97
N GLY A 25 14.30 16.32 12.59
CA GLY A 25 12.90 16.73 12.53
C GLY A 25 12.76 18.16 12.03
N CYS A 26 11.77 18.37 11.17
CA CYS A 26 11.29 19.69 10.79
C CYS A 26 9.79 19.78 11.09
N PHE A 27 9.44 20.56 12.10
CA PHE A 27 8.05 20.77 12.51
C PHE A 27 7.48 21.98 11.79
N VAL A 28 6.38 21.79 11.07
CA VAL A 28 5.76 22.74 10.16
C VAL A 28 4.30 22.93 10.55
N ASN A 29 3.83 24.17 10.55
CA ASN A 29 2.41 24.45 10.80
C ASN A 29 1.54 24.24 9.55
N SER A 30 0.23 24.33 9.73
CA SER A 30 -0.78 24.23 8.63
C SER A 30 -0.62 25.31 7.56
N GLN A 31 0.06 26.43 7.86
CA GLN A 31 0.36 27.51 6.92
C GLN A 31 1.69 27.34 6.19
N LYS A 32 2.29 26.14 6.25
CA LYS A 32 3.58 25.80 5.62
C LYS A 32 4.78 26.57 6.17
N THR A 33 4.68 27.10 7.40
CA THR A 33 5.78 27.79 8.07
C THR A 33 6.50 26.83 8.99
N ILE A 34 7.81 26.80 8.92
CA ILE A 34 8.66 25.99 9.83
C ILE A 34 8.60 26.60 11.23
N LEU A 35 8.14 25.83 12.19
CA LEU A 35 8.10 26.22 13.61
C LEU A 35 9.41 25.88 14.32
N SER A 36 9.99 24.71 14.03
CA SER A 36 11.27 24.31 14.60
C SER A 36 11.95 23.24 13.76
N LYS A 37 13.28 23.22 13.78
CA LYS A 37 14.13 22.14 13.31
C LYS A 37 14.88 21.57 14.50
N PHE A 38 15.08 20.27 14.54
CA PHE A 38 15.78 19.64 15.65
C PHE A 38 16.55 18.38 15.19
N ARG A 39 17.58 18.05 15.95
CA ARG A 39 18.35 16.82 15.84
C ARG A 39 18.26 16.08 17.18
N LEU A 40 17.81 14.84 17.16
CA LEU A 40 17.69 13.97 18.32
C LEU A 40 18.70 12.83 18.22
N SER A 41 19.64 12.76 19.14
CA SER A 41 20.54 11.62 19.23
C SER A 41 19.83 10.42 19.84
N THR A 42 19.84 9.29 19.14
CA THR A 42 19.19 8.05 19.61
C THR A 42 19.83 7.48 20.87
N GLY A 43 21.10 7.81 21.12
CA GLY A 43 21.85 7.35 22.30
C GLY A 43 21.46 8.02 23.62
N VAL A 44 20.82 9.20 23.56
CA VAL A 44 20.40 9.94 24.78
C VAL A 44 18.89 9.85 25.06
N MET A 45 18.11 9.24 24.16
CA MET A 45 16.68 9.00 24.36
C MET A 45 16.46 7.92 25.43
N THR A 46 15.36 8.05 26.18
CA THR A 46 14.87 6.92 26.96
C THR A 46 14.43 5.78 26.03
N GLU A 47 14.54 4.54 26.50
CA GLU A 47 14.15 3.38 25.69
C GLU A 47 12.70 3.46 25.17
N PRO A 48 11.68 3.80 26.00
CA PRO A 48 10.31 3.95 25.51
C PRO A 48 10.11 5.09 24.49
N GLU A 49 10.92 6.14 24.58
CA GLU A 49 10.89 7.25 23.60
C GLU A 49 11.49 6.80 22.26
N ALA A 50 12.68 6.20 22.31
CA ALA A 50 13.35 5.68 21.13
C ALA A 50 12.46 4.65 20.39
N GLU A 51 11.84 3.71 21.11
CA GLU A 51 10.92 2.73 20.53
C GLU A 51 9.77 3.38 19.75
N LYS A 52 9.19 4.48 20.25
CA LYS A 52 8.12 5.21 19.55
C LYS A 52 8.61 5.85 18.26
N TYR A 53 9.78 6.50 18.27
CA TYR A 53 10.36 7.07 17.05
C TYR A 53 10.68 5.97 16.02
N PHE A 54 11.32 4.89 16.44
CA PHE A 54 11.62 3.76 15.55
C PHE A 54 10.35 3.08 15.01
N ALA A 55 9.27 3.01 15.79
CA ALA A 55 7.98 2.51 15.33
C ALA A 55 7.39 3.39 14.23
N VAL A 56 7.53 4.72 14.35
CA VAL A 56 7.11 5.68 13.31
C VAL A 56 7.97 5.51 12.05
N MET A 57 9.29 5.46 12.18
CA MET A 57 10.19 5.26 11.05
C MET A 57 9.89 3.94 10.32
N LYS A 58 9.78 2.85 11.06
CA LYS A 58 9.44 1.52 10.54
C LYS A 58 8.10 1.49 9.80
N LYS A 59 7.16 2.39 10.12
CA LYS A 59 5.85 2.45 9.47
C LYS A 59 5.97 2.80 7.98
N ASN A 60 7.00 3.57 7.58
CA ASN A 60 7.27 3.91 6.19
C ASN A 60 7.70 2.71 5.31
N LEU A 61 8.00 1.58 5.93
CA LEU A 61 8.32 0.31 5.25
C LEU A 61 7.16 -0.70 5.34
N SER A 62 5.94 -0.25 5.65
CA SER A 62 4.79 -1.12 5.89
C SER A 62 3.71 -0.97 4.82
N GLY A 63 3.02 -2.04 4.55
CA GLY A 63 1.98 -2.12 3.52
C GLY A 63 2.36 -3.12 2.44
N ALA A 64 1.61 -3.14 1.36
CA ALA A 64 1.85 -4.01 0.22
C ALA A 64 2.65 -3.28 -0.86
N VAL A 65 3.60 -3.98 -1.47
CA VAL A 65 4.33 -3.50 -2.65
C VAL A 65 3.35 -3.24 -3.80
N GLY A 66 3.54 -2.13 -4.52
CA GLY A 66 2.65 -1.69 -5.60
C GLY A 66 1.33 -1.08 -5.11
N ARG A 67 1.11 -0.96 -3.79
CA ARG A 67 -0.09 -0.36 -3.21
C ARG A 67 0.20 0.75 -2.22
N ASN A 68 0.90 0.45 -1.14
CA ASN A 68 1.38 1.41 -0.14
C ASN A 68 2.85 1.73 -0.32
N LEU A 69 3.62 0.80 -0.87
CA LEU A 69 5.03 0.90 -1.17
C LEU A 69 5.17 0.95 -2.68
N ILE A 70 5.34 2.16 -3.20
CA ILE A 70 5.36 2.49 -4.63
C ILE A 70 6.82 2.58 -5.07
N ASP A 71 7.17 1.86 -6.11
CA ASP A 71 8.49 1.95 -6.73
C ASP A 71 8.62 3.25 -7.53
N ILE A 72 9.74 3.94 -7.35
CA ILE A 72 10.08 5.19 -8.03
C ILE A 72 11.39 4.97 -8.79
N PRO A 73 11.33 4.63 -10.08
CA PRO A 73 12.51 4.43 -10.91
C PRO A 73 13.12 5.76 -11.35
N PHE A 74 14.44 5.85 -11.31
CA PHE A 74 15.22 6.93 -11.92
C PHE A 74 15.80 6.48 -13.25
N SER A 75 15.68 7.31 -14.27
CA SER A 75 16.39 7.11 -15.52
C SER A 75 17.90 7.25 -15.33
N THR A 76 18.70 6.65 -16.22
CA THR A 76 20.15 6.80 -16.21
C THR A 76 20.59 8.26 -16.24
N GLN A 77 19.88 9.11 -16.98
CA GLN A 77 20.16 10.55 -17.03
C GLN A 77 19.91 11.22 -15.67
N GLN A 78 18.82 10.88 -14.97
CA GLN A 78 18.54 11.42 -13.63
C GLN A 78 19.59 10.99 -12.61
N VAL A 79 20.07 9.74 -12.68
CA VAL A 79 21.13 9.24 -11.79
C VAL A 79 22.46 9.97 -12.04
N MET A 80 22.76 10.31 -13.28
CA MET A 80 24.03 10.97 -13.65
C MET A 80 24.01 12.49 -13.44
N GLU A 81 22.89 13.16 -13.73
CA GLU A 81 22.80 14.62 -13.84
C GLU A 81 21.63 15.25 -13.10
N GLY A 82 20.68 14.43 -12.59
CA GLY A 82 19.45 14.90 -11.94
C GLY A 82 19.72 15.56 -10.58
N PRO A 83 19.28 16.81 -10.37
CA PRO A 83 19.53 17.53 -9.12
C PRO A 83 18.79 16.87 -7.93
N GLU A 84 17.62 16.27 -8.14
CA GLU A 84 16.87 15.56 -7.10
C GLU A 84 17.58 14.31 -6.63
N HIS A 85 18.06 13.49 -7.57
CA HIS A 85 18.83 12.29 -7.26
C HIS A 85 20.14 12.65 -6.55
N LYS A 86 20.84 13.69 -7.04
CA LYS A 86 22.07 14.19 -6.42
C LYS A 86 21.83 14.65 -4.98
N LEU A 87 20.78 15.42 -4.74
CA LEU A 87 20.39 15.87 -3.38
C LEU A 87 20.25 14.69 -2.43
N LEU A 88 19.55 13.63 -2.85
CA LEU A 88 19.34 12.43 -2.03
C LEU A 88 20.67 11.68 -1.80
N MET A 89 21.54 11.58 -2.81
CA MET A 89 22.86 10.98 -2.65
C MET A 89 23.75 11.79 -1.71
N ASP A 90 23.79 13.10 -1.84
CA ASP A 90 24.58 13.99 -0.99
C ASP A 90 24.11 13.92 0.48
N LEU A 91 22.80 13.93 0.72
CA LEU A 91 22.19 13.73 2.05
C LEU A 91 22.55 12.37 2.67
N ARG A 92 22.55 11.31 1.86
CA ARG A 92 22.98 9.96 2.28
C ARG A 92 24.46 9.92 2.66
N GLU A 93 25.32 10.51 1.84
CA GLU A 93 26.78 10.51 2.07
C GLU A 93 27.16 11.36 3.30
N CYS A 94 26.56 12.54 3.48
CA CYS A 94 26.79 13.37 4.67
C CYS A 94 26.01 12.87 5.90
N ARG A 95 25.22 11.79 5.80
CA ARG A 95 24.41 11.21 6.89
C ARG A 95 23.44 12.22 7.51
N LEU A 96 22.87 13.11 6.72
CA LEU A 96 21.98 14.20 7.12
C LEU A 96 22.67 15.26 8.00
N GLU A 97 23.99 15.34 8.04
CA GLU A 97 24.71 16.31 8.91
C GLU A 97 24.85 17.69 8.24
N ASP A 98 24.54 17.83 6.97
CA ASP A 98 24.57 19.11 6.26
C ASP A 98 23.21 19.81 6.32
N GLU A 99 23.16 20.95 7.03
CA GLU A 99 21.93 21.72 7.24
C GLU A 99 21.41 22.37 5.95
N GLU A 100 22.28 22.79 5.02
CA GLU A 100 21.85 23.42 3.76
C GLU A 100 21.17 22.40 2.83
N LEU A 101 21.69 21.17 2.79
CA LEU A 101 21.06 20.08 2.05
C LEU A 101 19.71 19.68 2.68
N LEU A 102 19.62 19.64 4.00
CA LEU A 102 18.35 19.40 4.70
C LEU A 102 17.34 20.48 4.39
N ASP A 103 17.75 21.75 4.40
CA ASP A 103 16.86 22.86 4.08
C ASP A 103 16.35 22.76 2.64
N THR A 104 17.22 22.45 1.70
CA THR A 104 16.82 22.19 0.30
C THR A 104 15.78 21.07 0.20
N LEU A 105 15.94 19.99 0.97
CA LEU A 105 14.96 18.90 1.02
C LEU A 105 13.62 19.38 1.63
N TYR A 106 13.65 20.15 2.72
CA TYR A 106 12.44 20.70 3.33
C TYR A 106 11.70 21.66 2.41
N GLU A 107 12.43 22.50 1.66
CA GLU A 107 11.85 23.40 0.65
C GLU A 107 11.13 22.65 -0.49
N LYS A 108 11.56 21.43 -0.81
CA LYS A 108 10.86 20.55 -1.77
C LYS A 108 9.62 19.88 -1.18
N ILE A 109 9.70 19.43 0.07
CA ILE A 109 8.60 18.68 0.73
C ILE A 109 7.46 19.61 1.14
N ILE A 110 7.77 20.72 1.82
CA ILE A 110 6.76 21.54 2.49
C ILE A 110 5.67 22.07 1.54
N PRO A 111 5.96 22.69 0.39
CA PRO A 111 4.92 23.19 -0.52
C PRO A 111 4.11 22.04 -1.15
N ALA A 112 4.71 20.88 -1.39
CA ALA A 112 4.11 19.77 -2.10
C ALA A 112 3.19 18.87 -1.23
N ILE A 113 3.19 19.06 0.10
CA ILE A 113 2.31 18.34 1.01
C ILE A 113 0.93 19.01 1.08
N THR A 114 -0.14 18.19 0.98
CA THR A 114 -1.55 18.63 1.02
C THR A 114 -2.22 18.37 2.38
N LEU A 115 -1.45 18.42 3.48
CA LEU A 115 -2.00 18.28 4.82
C LEU A 115 -2.57 19.61 5.33
N GLU A 116 -3.76 19.57 5.91
CA GLU A 116 -4.42 20.72 6.55
C GLU A 116 -3.94 20.92 8.00
N ASP A 117 -3.50 19.85 8.65
CA ASP A 117 -2.96 19.88 10.02
C ASP A 117 -1.48 20.33 10.03
N ASN A 118 -0.96 20.65 11.20
CA ASN A 118 0.47 20.72 11.42
C ASN A 118 1.13 19.37 11.12
N PHE A 119 2.38 19.36 10.71
CA PHE A 119 3.08 18.12 10.42
C PHE A 119 4.56 18.15 10.78
N LEU A 120 5.10 16.98 11.02
CA LEU A 120 6.52 16.75 11.26
C LEU A 120 7.10 15.95 10.09
N ILE A 121 8.15 16.48 9.48
CA ILE A 121 9.05 15.73 8.60
C ILE A 121 10.11 15.12 9.48
N LEU A 122 10.18 13.78 9.53
CA LEU A 122 11.13 13.03 10.35
C LEU A 122 12.05 12.25 9.43
N LEU A 123 13.36 12.44 9.57
CA LEU A 123 14.40 11.84 8.74
C LEU A 123 15.38 11.04 9.60
N GLY A 124 15.85 9.93 9.05
CA GLY A 124 16.96 9.16 9.62
C GLY A 124 17.83 8.57 8.52
N CYS A 125 19.13 8.48 8.78
CA CYS A 125 20.08 7.75 7.97
C CYS A 125 20.55 6.53 8.73
N ASP A 126 20.43 5.36 8.13
CA ASP A 126 20.84 4.08 8.72
C ASP A 126 21.91 3.39 7.85
N ALA A 127 22.62 2.47 8.45
CA ALA A 127 23.57 1.61 7.78
C ALA A 127 23.31 0.17 8.22
N TYR A 128 22.92 -0.67 7.29
CA TYR A 128 22.64 -2.08 7.52
C TYR A 128 23.78 -2.93 6.97
N ASP A 129 24.51 -3.59 7.86
CA ASP A 129 25.51 -4.58 7.48
C ASP A 129 24.78 -5.86 7.10
N VAL A 130 24.69 -6.11 5.81
CA VAL A 130 23.89 -7.18 5.23
C VAL A 130 24.57 -8.52 5.50
N PRO A 131 24.00 -9.44 6.29
CA PRO A 131 24.61 -10.74 6.55
C PRO A 131 24.61 -11.58 5.26
N PHE A 132 25.70 -12.32 5.05
CA PHE A 132 25.76 -13.27 3.95
C PHE A 132 24.70 -14.36 4.11
N LYS A 133 23.98 -14.66 3.03
CA LYS A 133 23.07 -15.83 2.97
C LYS A 133 23.62 -16.88 2.02
N ASN A 134 23.70 -18.11 2.51
CA ASN A 134 24.05 -19.25 1.68
C ASN A 134 22.84 -19.65 0.78
N LYS A 135 23.07 -20.62 -0.14
CA LYS A 135 22.02 -21.12 -1.05
C LYS A 135 20.82 -21.76 -0.35
N ASN A 136 20.89 -21.99 0.96
CA ASN A 136 19.83 -22.58 1.78
C ASN A 136 19.12 -21.54 2.65
N ASP A 137 19.29 -20.23 2.39
CA ASP A 137 18.76 -19.12 3.19
C ASP A 137 19.27 -19.06 4.65
N GLU A 138 20.36 -19.75 4.96
CA GLU A 138 20.98 -19.65 6.28
C GLU A 138 21.89 -18.42 6.34
N GLU A 139 21.69 -17.58 7.35
CA GLU A 139 22.49 -16.37 7.57
C GLU A 139 23.80 -16.72 8.26
N ASP A 140 24.92 -16.27 7.68
CA ASP A 140 26.26 -16.30 8.30
C ASP A 140 26.56 -14.87 8.79
N SER A 141 26.34 -14.63 10.08
CA SER A 141 26.55 -13.32 10.70
C SER A 141 28.01 -12.89 10.77
N ASP A 142 28.95 -13.80 10.55
CA ASP A 142 30.40 -13.52 10.57
C ASP A 142 30.92 -13.06 9.18
N ARG A 143 30.05 -13.15 8.16
CA ARG A 143 30.34 -12.68 6.80
C ARG A 143 29.34 -11.60 6.39
N MET A 144 29.84 -10.45 5.97
CA MET A 144 29.03 -9.37 5.40
C MET A 144 29.14 -9.39 3.88
N GLU A 145 28.04 -9.20 3.18
CA GLU A 145 28.02 -9.00 1.72
C GLU A 145 28.32 -7.56 1.39
N GLU A 146 27.60 -6.64 2.01
CA GLU A 146 27.65 -5.21 1.75
C GLU A 146 27.17 -4.43 2.99
N THR A 147 27.61 -3.18 3.14
CA THR A 147 26.98 -2.23 4.04
C THR A 147 25.99 -1.37 3.27
N TYR A 148 24.71 -1.70 3.37
CA TYR A 148 23.61 -0.94 2.79
C TYR A 148 23.30 0.29 3.62
N ARG A 149 23.56 1.48 3.05
CA ARG A 149 23.27 2.76 3.69
C ARG A 149 22.09 3.44 3.01
N TYR A 150 21.11 3.90 3.80
CA TYR A 150 19.87 4.45 3.29
C TYR A 150 19.32 5.60 4.11
N LEU A 151 18.54 6.45 3.43
CA LEU A 151 17.70 7.48 4.03
C LEU A 151 16.30 6.94 4.23
N LEU A 152 15.69 7.24 5.37
CA LEU A 152 14.29 6.96 5.65
C LEU A 152 13.61 8.25 6.09
N CYS A 153 12.56 8.64 5.38
CA CYS A 153 11.77 9.83 5.65
C CYS A 153 10.32 9.46 5.96
N GLY A 154 9.74 10.10 6.95
CA GLY A 154 8.32 9.99 7.25
C GLY A 154 7.69 11.36 7.48
N ILE A 155 6.53 11.61 6.90
CA ILE A 155 5.75 12.84 7.06
C ILE A 155 4.55 12.51 7.92
N CYS A 156 4.55 13.02 9.15
CA CYS A 156 3.62 12.68 10.20
C CYS A 156 2.70 13.87 10.52
N PRO A 157 1.37 13.72 10.45
CA PRO A 157 0.46 14.77 10.90
C PRO A 157 0.62 14.97 12.41
N VAL A 158 0.54 16.21 12.86
CA VAL A 158 0.57 16.56 14.27
C VAL A 158 -0.76 17.21 14.63
N LYS A 159 -1.46 16.62 15.59
CA LYS A 159 -2.80 17.03 15.99
C LYS A 159 -2.81 17.49 17.44
N ASP A 160 -3.63 18.49 17.72
CA ASP A 160 -3.90 18.91 19.07
C ASP A 160 -4.75 17.85 19.80
N THR A 161 -4.37 17.54 21.03
CA THR A 161 -5.22 16.70 21.90
C THR A 161 -6.39 17.55 22.42
N LYS A 162 -7.57 16.92 22.52
CA LYS A 162 -8.69 17.59 23.17
C LYS A 162 -8.39 17.76 24.66
N PRO A 163 -8.73 18.92 25.26
CA PRO A 163 -8.66 19.08 26.71
C PRO A 163 -9.47 17.97 27.38
N ASN A 164 -8.89 17.33 28.38
CA ASN A 164 -9.55 16.29 29.15
C ASN A 164 -9.07 16.33 30.60
N LEU A 165 -9.74 15.58 31.47
CA LEU A 165 -9.30 15.39 32.84
C LEU A 165 -8.39 14.17 32.90
N ALA A 166 -7.11 14.39 33.22
CA ALA A 166 -6.12 13.33 33.43
C ALA A 166 -5.90 13.12 34.94
N TYR A 167 -5.75 11.86 35.35
CA TYR A 167 -5.46 11.52 36.74
C TYR A 167 -3.99 11.77 37.06
N ASP A 168 -3.75 12.63 38.01
CA ASP A 168 -2.43 12.81 38.59
C ASP A 168 -2.22 11.82 39.74
N ALA A 169 -1.28 10.89 39.55
CA ALA A 169 -0.98 9.85 40.54
C ALA A 169 -0.30 10.38 41.82
N GLN A 170 0.35 11.55 41.78
CA GLN A 170 0.99 12.16 42.92
C GLN A 170 -0.01 12.88 43.81
N GLU A 171 -0.89 13.68 43.19
CA GLU A 171 -1.91 14.45 43.90
C GLU A 171 -3.21 13.65 44.12
N LYS A 172 -3.35 12.49 43.47
CA LYS A 172 -4.51 11.60 43.53
C LYS A 172 -5.84 12.28 43.15
N VAL A 173 -5.79 13.23 42.22
CA VAL A 173 -6.92 14.03 41.73
C VAL A 173 -6.89 14.10 40.23
N PHE A 174 -8.03 14.39 39.61
CA PHE A 174 -8.11 14.67 38.19
C PHE A 174 -7.90 16.16 37.93
N HIS A 175 -6.91 16.50 37.12
CA HIS A 175 -6.65 17.86 36.65
C HIS A 175 -6.94 17.98 35.14
N GLU A 176 -7.19 19.21 34.72
CA GLU A 176 -7.29 19.50 33.30
C GLU A 176 -5.92 19.24 32.63
N ASN A 177 -5.91 18.34 31.66
CA ASN A 177 -4.73 18.11 30.84
C ASN A 177 -4.64 19.22 29.79
N ALA A 178 -3.52 19.94 29.77
CA ALA A 178 -3.30 20.97 28.79
C ALA A 178 -3.34 20.39 27.34
N ILE A 179 -3.76 21.22 26.39
CA ILE A 179 -3.66 20.88 24.96
C ILE A 179 -2.20 20.58 24.64
N SER A 180 -1.93 19.39 24.19
CA SER A 180 -0.61 18.99 23.72
C SER A 180 -0.67 18.56 22.27
N GLN A 181 0.41 18.80 21.54
CA GLN A 181 0.54 18.39 20.15
C GLN A 181 1.07 16.97 20.07
N VAL A 182 0.33 16.09 19.42
CA VAL A 182 0.67 14.67 19.34
C VAL A 182 0.94 14.29 17.88
N MET A 183 2.12 13.72 17.66
CA MET A 183 2.53 13.18 16.37
C MET A 183 1.75 11.89 16.06
N GLY A 184 1.10 11.86 14.90
CA GLY A 184 0.44 10.68 14.36
C GLY A 184 1.39 9.78 13.55
N ALA A 185 0.85 8.66 13.06
CA ALA A 185 1.58 7.81 12.13
C ALA A 185 1.81 8.53 10.78
N PRO A 186 2.91 8.23 10.06
CA PRO A 186 3.21 8.87 8.79
C PRO A 186 2.08 8.65 7.77
N VAL A 187 1.80 9.67 7.00
CA VAL A 187 0.84 9.64 5.87
C VAL A 187 1.54 9.39 4.56
N ALA A 188 2.77 9.86 4.44
CA ALA A 188 3.67 9.69 3.31
C ALA A 188 5.10 9.59 3.82
N GLY A 189 6.00 9.10 2.98
CA GLY A 189 7.42 9.01 3.28
C GLY A 189 8.18 8.31 2.17
N PHE A 190 9.48 8.12 2.33
CA PHE A 190 10.28 7.41 1.35
C PHE A 190 11.50 6.73 1.96
N LEU A 191 11.99 5.73 1.26
CA LEU A 191 13.27 5.06 1.43
C LEU A 191 14.12 5.33 0.20
N PHE A 192 15.40 5.70 0.37
CA PHE A 192 16.35 5.88 -0.72
C PHE A 192 17.78 5.56 -0.29
N PRO A 193 18.57 4.86 -1.11
CA PRO A 193 18.18 4.05 -2.29
C PRO A 193 17.37 2.81 -1.86
N THR A 194 16.86 2.03 -2.83
CA THR A 194 16.19 0.76 -2.52
C THR A 194 17.19 -0.36 -2.21
N PHE A 195 16.66 -1.43 -1.62
CA PHE A 195 17.39 -2.63 -1.22
C PHE A 195 16.95 -3.80 -2.09
N ASP A 196 17.46 -3.86 -3.32
CA ASP A 196 17.06 -4.84 -4.31
C ASP A 196 18.12 -5.95 -4.41
N ASP A 197 17.68 -7.20 -4.45
CA ASP A 197 18.56 -8.38 -4.38
C ASP A 197 19.56 -8.31 -3.23
N ARG A 198 19.12 -7.72 -2.11
CA ARG A 198 19.89 -7.47 -0.89
C ARG A 198 21.14 -6.60 -1.11
N THR A 199 21.15 -5.78 -2.15
CA THR A 199 22.19 -4.82 -2.49
C THR A 199 21.64 -3.40 -2.62
N THR A 200 22.54 -2.42 -2.65
CA THR A 200 22.16 -1.01 -2.84
C THR A 200 21.78 -0.74 -4.30
N ASN A 201 20.53 -0.35 -4.55
CA ASN A 201 20.08 0.07 -5.88
C ASN A 201 19.77 1.57 -5.91
N ILE A 202 20.72 2.37 -6.42
CA ILE A 202 20.58 3.83 -6.53
C ILE A 202 19.64 4.29 -7.66
N TYR A 203 19.21 3.37 -8.53
CA TYR A 203 18.26 3.67 -9.61
C TYR A 203 16.81 3.68 -9.17
N HIS A 204 16.54 3.35 -7.91
CA HIS A 204 15.19 3.30 -7.37
C HIS A 204 15.10 3.95 -5.98
N ALA A 205 13.97 4.59 -5.74
CA ALA A 205 13.48 4.92 -4.40
C ALA A 205 12.17 4.16 -4.14
N GLN A 206 11.81 3.96 -2.88
CA GLN A 206 10.51 3.44 -2.50
C GLN A 206 9.72 4.52 -1.79
N PHE A 207 8.56 4.88 -2.34
CA PHE A 207 7.67 5.86 -1.75
C PHE A 207 6.56 5.17 -0.96
N TYR A 208 6.35 5.62 0.27
CA TYR A 208 5.30 5.13 1.15
C TYR A 208 4.09 6.07 1.13
N THR A 209 2.91 5.51 0.93
CA THR A 209 1.63 6.18 1.18
C THR A 209 0.77 5.36 2.13
N ARG A 210 0.15 6.02 3.12
CA ARG A 210 -0.80 5.35 4.01
C ARG A 210 -2.13 5.09 3.31
N ASP A 211 -2.58 6.02 2.47
CA ASP A 211 -3.81 5.90 1.69
C ASP A 211 -3.50 5.41 0.28
N ALA A 212 -3.87 4.18 -0.03
CA ALA A 212 -3.71 3.59 -1.37
C ALA A 212 -4.51 4.32 -2.48
N GLY A 213 -5.36 5.27 -2.11
CA GLY A 213 -6.07 6.17 -3.04
C GLY A 213 -5.33 7.47 -3.34
N ASN A 214 -4.18 7.71 -2.69
CA ASN A 214 -3.40 8.93 -2.86
C ASN A 214 -1.91 8.59 -3.04
N ASN A 215 -1.39 8.75 -4.24
CA ASN A 215 0.03 8.57 -4.55
C ASN A 215 0.88 9.82 -4.29
N HIS A 216 0.29 10.91 -3.77
CA HIS A 216 0.95 12.17 -3.49
C HIS A 216 1.78 12.70 -4.68
N GLN A 217 1.19 12.76 -5.86
CA GLN A 217 1.86 13.08 -7.13
C GLN A 217 2.74 14.32 -7.06
N GLU A 218 2.26 15.42 -6.47
CA GLU A 218 3.03 16.65 -6.31
C GLU A 218 4.31 16.46 -5.49
N LEU A 219 4.20 15.67 -4.40
CA LEU A 219 5.33 15.37 -3.53
C LEU A 219 6.34 14.46 -4.23
N VAL A 220 5.88 13.41 -4.90
CA VAL A 220 6.74 12.49 -5.68
C VAL A 220 7.46 13.25 -6.79
N ASN A 221 6.74 14.08 -7.53
CA ASN A 221 7.33 14.91 -8.59
C ASN A 221 8.36 15.91 -8.03
N SER A 222 8.05 16.58 -6.92
CA SER A 222 8.95 17.55 -6.28
C SER A 222 10.24 16.89 -5.76
N LEU A 223 10.15 15.69 -5.19
CA LEU A 223 11.29 14.99 -4.58
C LEU A 223 12.14 14.23 -5.60
N PHE A 224 11.52 13.60 -6.59
CA PHE A 224 12.18 12.63 -7.46
C PHE A 224 12.16 13.04 -8.94
N ASN A 225 11.39 14.08 -9.31
CA ASN A 225 11.13 14.48 -10.68
C ASN A 225 10.65 13.30 -11.55
N VAL A 226 9.75 12.51 -10.99
CA VAL A 226 9.14 11.32 -11.59
C VAL A 226 7.64 11.43 -11.44
N GLU A 227 6.89 11.03 -12.46
CA GLU A 227 5.44 10.87 -12.35
C GLU A 227 5.14 9.51 -11.70
N PRO A 228 4.46 9.48 -10.54
CA PRO A 228 4.18 8.22 -9.88
C PRO A 228 3.17 7.38 -10.66
N ALA A 229 3.26 6.06 -10.55
CA ALA A 229 2.25 5.16 -11.07
C ALA A 229 0.85 5.51 -10.52
N MET A 230 -0.19 5.17 -11.28
CA MET A 230 -1.59 5.35 -10.89
C MET A 230 -1.84 4.74 -9.49
N ALA A 231 -2.55 5.47 -8.62
CA ALA A 231 -2.86 5.01 -7.27
C ALA A 231 -3.67 3.70 -7.29
N ALA A 232 -3.41 2.78 -6.39
CA ALA A 232 -4.03 1.44 -6.40
C ALA A 232 -5.57 1.48 -6.36
N LYS A 233 -6.15 2.44 -5.65
CA LYS A 233 -7.61 2.62 -5.63
C LYS A 233 -8.14 3.12 -6.98
N GLU A 234 -7.40 3.98 -7.64
CA GLU A 234 -7.73 4.47 -8.98
C GLU A 234 -7.59 3.36 -10.02
N GLN A 235 -6.53 2.52 -9.93
CA GLN A 235 -6.39 1.32 -10.75
C GLN A 235 -7.62 0.42 -10.65
N LYS A 236 -8.15 0.21 -9.42
CA LYS A 236 -9.36 -0.58 -9.20
C LYS A 236 -10.58 0.03 -9.91
N LEU A 237 -10.84 1.32 -9.66
CA LEU A 237 -11.99 2.01 -10.24
C LEU A 237 -11.92 2.05 -11.77
N SER A 238 -10.74 2.31 -12.33
CA SER A 238 -10.52 2.31 -13.77
C SER A 238 -10.74 0.92 -14.38
N PHE A 239 -10.24 -0.13 -13.73
CA PHE A 239 -10.42 -1.50 -14.18
C PHE A 239 -11.90 -1.93 -14.14
N GLU A 240 -12.63 -1.63 -13.06
CA GLU A 240 -14.06 -1.90 -12.94
C GLU A 240 -14.89 -1.13 -13.98
N ALA A 241 -14.58 0.14 -14.20
CA ALA A 241 -15.22 0.95 -15.23
C ALA A 241 -14.95 0.40 -16.63
N MET A 242 -13.72 -0.02 -16.90
CA MET A 242 -13.31 -0.60 -18.19
C MET A 242 -14.04 -1.91 -18.48
N LEU A 243 -14.12 -2.84 -17.52
CA LEU A 243 -14.93 -4.06 -17.68
C LEU A 243 -16.38 -3.72 -18.02
N THR A 244 -16.98 -2.77 -17.31
CA THR A 244 -18.37 -2.36 -17.54
C THR A 244 -18.57 -1.73 -18.91
N THR A 245 -17.69 -0.81 -19.33
CA THR A 245 -17.87 -0.05 -20.57
C THR A 245 -17.45 -0.80 -21.83
N ALA A 246 -16.38 -1.62 -21.73
CA ALA A 246 -15.91 -2.40 -22.87
C ALA A 246 -16.83 -3.60 -23.15
N LEU A 247 -17.24 -4.33 -22.10
CA LEU A 247 -18.05 -5.53 -22.24
C LEU A 247 -19.55 -5.23 -22.39
N ASP A 248 -20.03 -4.10 -21.82
CA ASP A 248 -21.43 -3.64 -21.95
C ASP A 248 -22.43 -4.77 -21.57
N GLU A 249 -23.28 -5.21 -22.50
CA GLU A 249 -24.28 -6.27 -22.29
C GLU A 249 -23.66 -7.65 -21.98
N GLU A 250 -22.42 -7.90 -22.38
CA GLU A 250 -21.67 -9.12 -22.10
C GLU A 250 -20.98 -9.12 -20.71
N CYS A 251 -21.01 -7.99 -19.96
CA CYS A 251 -20.52 -7.91 -18.61
C CYS A 251 -21.48 -8.64 -17.64
N SER A 252 -21.46 -9.95 -17.67
CA SER A 252 -22.31 -10.81 -16.86
C SER A 252 -21.68 -11.11 -15.49
N LEU A 253 -22.51 -11.60 -14.55
CA LEU A 253 -22.03 -12.09 -13.25
C LEU A 253 -20.94 -13.17 -13.45
N ASP A 254 -21.15 -14.12 -14.37
CA ASP A 254 -20.25 -15.24 -14.60
C ASP A 254 -18.88 -14.75 -15.11
N VAL A 255 -18.84 -13.74 -15.99
CA VAL A 255 -17.61 -13.13 -16.48
C VAL A 255 -16.85 -12.42 -15.34
N VAL A 256 -17.54 -11.63 -14.52
CA VAL A 256 -16.92 -10.94 -13.38
C VAL A 256 -16.40 -11.94 -12.34
N GLN A 257 -17.15 -13.00 -12.06
CA GLN A 257 -16.71 -14.09 -11.17
C GLN A 257 -15.48 -14.80 -11.72
N ALA A 258 -15.43 -15.08 -13.02
CA ALA A 258 -14.30 -15.74 -13.67
C ALA A 258 -13.02 -14.88 -13.57
N VAL A 259 -13.10 -13.59 -13.88
CA VAL A 259 -11.97 -12.65 -13.75
C VAL A 259 -11.49 -12.60 -12.29
N HIS A 260 -12.42 -12.44 -11.34
CA HIS A 260 -12.07 -12.38 -9.92
C HIS A 260 -11.43 -13.68 -9.42
N SER A 261 -11.99 -14.84 -9.82
CA SER A 261 -11.49 -16.16 -9.43
C SER A 261 -10.10 -16.42 -9.99
N GLU A 262 -9.86 -16.09 -11.27
CA GLU A 262 -8.55 -16.31 -11.91
C GLU A 262 -7.48 -15.44 -11.27
N LEU A 263 -7.73 -14.13 -11.12
CA LEU A 263 -6.79 -13.23 -10.44
C LEU A 263 -6.54 -13.64 -8.99
N GLY A 264 -7.57 -14.11 -8.29
CA GLY A 264 -7.46 -14.67 -6.95
C GLY A 264 -6.59 -15.93 -6.90
N SER A 265 -6.76 -16.83 -7.87
CA SER A 265 -5.95 -18.04 -8.00
C SER A 265 -4.50 -17.74 -8.30
N MET A 266 -4.21 -16.79 -9.19
CA MET A 266 -2.84 -16.31 -9.46
C MET A 266 -2.16 -15.78 -8.19
N ILE A 267 -2.87 -14.98 -7.38
CA ILE A 267 -2.36 -14.46 -6.12
C ILE A 267 -2.08 -15.60 -5.13
N ALA A 268 -2.97 -16.59 -5.02
CA ALA A 268 -2.79 -17.72 -4.13
C ALA A 268 -1.59 -18.59 -4.54
N MET A 269 -1.48 -18.93 -5.82
CA MET A 269 -0.37 -19.71 -6.39
C MET A 269 0.97 -18.97 -6.21
N HIS A 270 1.01 -17.67 -6.46
CA HIS A 270 2.21 -16.86 -6.26
C HIS A 270 2.66 -16.88 -4.80
N LYS A 271 1.72 -16.77 -3.86
CA LYS A 271 2.01 -16.85 -2.42
C LYS A 271 2.55 -18.23 -2.01
N GLU A 272 2.02 -19.31 -2.60
CA GLU A 272 2.46 -20.69 -2.33
C GLU A 272 3.82 -20.99 -2.95
N SER A 273 4.10 -20.47 -4.15
CA SER A 273 5.36 -20.67 -4.87
C SER A 273 6.57 -20.02 -4.20
N LYS A 274 6.32 -19.06 -3.28
CA LYS A 274 7.36 -18.28 -2.59
C LYS A 274 8.34 -17.58 -3.53
N VAL A 275 7.90 -17.26 -4.74
CA VAL A 275 8.65 -16.43 -5.69
C VAL A 275 8.75 -15.03 -5.11
N ASP A 276 9.93 -14.42 -5.21
CA ASP A 276 10.22 -13.13 -4.59
C ASP A 276 9.81 -11.95 -5.48
N ASP A 277 9.77 -12.16 -6.79
CA ASP A 277 9.33 -11.14 -7.74
C ASP A 277 7.86 -10.77 -7.54
N PRO A 278 7.48 -9.50 -7.68
CA PRO A 278 6.10 -9.08 -7.56
C PRO A 278 5.21 -9.74 -8.63
N LEU A 279 4.03 -10.20 -8.24
CA LEU A 279 3.04 -10.71 -9.19
C LEU A 279 2.44 -9.53 -9.96
N LEU A 280 2.66 -9.54 -11.27
CA LEU A 280 2.11 -8.57 -12.21
C LEU A 280 1.25 -9.30 -13.25
N VAL A 281 0.22 -8.61 -13.75
CA VAL A 281 -0.73 -9.13 -14.74
C VAL A 281 -0.94 -8.08 -15.82
N GLY A 282 -0.71 -8.46 -17.06
CA GLY A 282 -0.97 -7.64 -18.23
C GLY A 282 -2.34 -7.90 -18.84
N LYS A 283 -2.67 -7.16 -19.91
CA LYS A 283 -3.94 -7.30 -20.62
C LYS A 283 -4.17 -8.70 -21.20
N ASP A 284 -3.11 -9.39 -21.65
CA ASP A 284 -3.22 -10.68 -22.31
C ASP A 284 -3.80 -11.77 -21.40
N GLN A 285 -3.39 -11.79 -20.13
CA GLN A 285 -3.95 -12.73 -19.16
C GLN A 285 -5.45 -12.46 -18.92
N ILE A 286 -5.83 -11.17 -18.83
CA ILE A 286 -7.23 -10.79 -18.59
C ILE A 286 -8.09 -11.11 -19.81
N THR A 287 -7.63 -10.77 -21.01
CA THR A 287 -8.35 -11.07 -22.26
C THR A 287 -8.51 -12.56 -22.51
N ALA A 288 -7.53 -13.38 -22.12
CA ALA A 288 -7.65 -14.85 -22.16
C ALA A 288 -8.81 -15.35 -21.28
N VAL A 289 -8.96 -14.78 -20.07
CA VAL A 289 -10.09 -15.11 -19.18
C VAL A 289 -11.43 -14.68 -19.80
N LEU A 290 -11.50 -13.48 -20.36
CA LEU A 290 -12.71 -12.98 -21.04
C LEU A 290 -13.11 -13.89 -22.21
N SER A 291 -12.14 -14.26 -23.07
CA SER A 291 -12.36 -15.16 -24.19
C SER A 291 -12.84 -16.55 -23.75
N ALA A 292 -12.23 -17.12 -22.72
CA ALA A 292 -12.61 -18.43 -22.17
C ALA A 292 -14.03 -18.44 -21.60
N ASN A 293 -14.58 -17.27 -21.24
CA ASN A 293 -15.93 -17.11 -20.69
C ASN A 293 -16.93 -16.55 -21.72
N GLY A 294 -16.60 -16.64 -23.01
CA GLY A 294 -17.54 -16.42 -24.13
C GLY A 294 -17.77 -14.94 -24.46
N VAL A 295 -16.89 -14.05 -24.03
CA VAL A 295 -16.91 -12.64 -24.47
C VAL A 295 -16.49 -12.57 -25.93
N SER A 296 -17.20 -11.77 -26.72
CA SER A 296 -16.97 -11.62 -28.16
C SER A 296 -15.63 -10.93 -28.47
N GLU A 297 -15.03 -11.26 -29.61
CA GLU A 297 -13.77 -10.69 -30.06
C GLU A 297 -13.80 -9.15 -30.14
N ASP A 298 -14.93 -8.58 -30.55
CA ASP A 298 -15.11 -7.12 -30.65
C ASP A 298 -15.02 -6.44 -29.27
N LYS A 299 -15.63 -7.06 -28.25
CA LYS A 299 -15.59 -6.54 -26.87
C LYS A 299 -14.20 -6.72 -26.25
N ILE A 300 -13.52 -7.83 -26.53
CA ILE A 300 -12.14 -8.08 -26.11
C ILE A 300 -11.19 -7.05 -26.74
N ALA A 301 -11.36 -6.77 -28.04
CA ALA A 301 -10.56 -5.76 -28.73
C ALA A 301 -10.76 -4.37 -28.14
N LYS A 302 -12.02 -4.01 -27.82
CA LYS A 302 -12.33 -2.76 -27.16
C LYS A 302 -11.69 -2.69 -25.76
N PHE A 303 -11.82 -3.73 -24.95
CA PHE A 303 -11.16 -3.82 -23.65
C PHE A 303 -9.64 -3.63 -23.76
N SER A 304 -9.01 -4.23 -24.77
CA SER A 304 -7.56 -4.11 -24.98
C SER A 304 -7.13 -2.68 -25.31
N ILE A 305 -7.93 -1.95 -26.10
CA ILE A 305 -7.69 -0.54 -26.42
C ILE A 305 -7.85 0.31 -25.17
N ASP A 306 -8.96 0.14 -24.46
CA ASP A 306 -9.26 0.91 -23.24
C ASP A 306 -8.19 0.65 -22.14
N TYR A 307 -7.64 -0.59 -22.09
CA TYR A 307 -6.54 -0.95 -21.19
C TYR A 307 -5.25 -0.19 -21.51
N ASP A 308 -4.85 -0.18 -22.80
CA ASP A 308 -3.64 0.54 -23.24
C ASP A 308 -3.77 2.06 -23.06
N GLU A 309 -4.97 2.62 -23.28
CA GLU A 309 -5.24 4.05 -23.04
C GLU A 309 -5.21 4.41 -21.55
N THR A 310 -5.65 3.50 -20.67
CA THR A 310 -5.78 3.77 -19.23
C THR A 310 -4.48 3.51 -18.48
N PHE A 311 -3.86 2.37 -18.72
CA PHE A 311 -2.68 1.92 -17.96
C PHE A 311 -1.37 2.11 -18.73
N GLY A 312 -1.43 2.24 -20.06
CA GLY A 312 -0.28 2.33 -20.94
C GLY A 312 -0.06 1.05 -21.75
N PHE A 313 0.63 1.19 -22.88
CA PHE A 313 0.96 0.08 -23.76
C PHE A 313 1.89 -0.91 -23.03
N GLU A 314 1.55 -2.20 -23.06
CA GLU A 314 2.25 -3.27 -22.34
C GLU A 314 2.35 -3.05 -20.81
N ALA A 315 1.49 -2.21 -20.23
CA ALA A 315 1.46 -2.02 -18.81
C ALA A 315 1.02 -3.28 -18.06
N GLU A 316 1.69 -3.54 -16.96
CA GLU A 316 1.34 -4.61 -16.03
C GLU A 316 0.87 -4.01 -14.70
N ILE A 317 -0.16 -4.58 -14.12
CA ILE A 317 -0.76 -4.13 -12.85
C ILE A 317 -0.70 -5.22 -11.80
N HIS A 318 -0.65 -4.83 -10.54
CA HIS A 318 -0.77 -5.78 -9.44
C HIS A 318 -2.21 -6.28 -9.33
N PRO A 319 -2.49 -7.59 -9.47
CA PRO A 319 -3.87 -8.11 -9.37
C PRO A 319 -4.53 -7.79 -8.01
N ARG A 320 -3.75 -7.65 -6.94
CA ARG A 320 -4.22 -7.21 -5.61
C ARG A 320 -4.82 -5.79 -5.61
N ASN A 321 -4.52 -4.97 -6.61
CA ASN A 321 -5.06 -3.62 -6.71
C ASN A 321 -6.43 -3.60 -7.37
N VAL A 322 -6.77 -4.58 -8.19
CA VAL A 322 -8.00 -4.60 -9.00
C VAL A 322 -9.09 -5.53 -8.47
N ILE A 323 -8.74 -6.49 -7.60
CA ILE A 323 -9.73 -7.35 -6.93
C ILE A 323 -9.67 -7.21 -5.41
N ASP A 324 -10.80 -7.46 -4.72
CA ASP A 324 -10.83 -7.66 -3.28
C ASP A 324 -10.59 -9.14 -2.95
N GLN A 325 -9.49 -9.44 -2.24
CA GLN A 325 -9.12 -10.81 -1.86
C GLN A 325 -9.94 -11.36 -0.69
N LYS A 326 -10.70 -10.51 0.00
CA LYS A 326 -11.45 -10.92 1.20
C LYS A 326 -12.92 -11.11 0.92
N HIS A 327 -13.48 -10.33 -0.01
CA HIS A 327 -14.90 -10.32 -0.28
C HIS A 327 -15.17 -10.24 -1.77
N PHE A 328 -16.12 -11.02 -2.23
CA PHE A 328 -16.81 -10.83 -3.49
C PHE A 328 -18.13 -10.11 -3.19
N GLU A 329 -18.24 -8.85 -3.61
CA GLU A 329 -19.39 -8.01 -3.31
C GLU A 329 -20.40 -8.03 -4.47
N VAL A 330 -21.67 -8.26 -4.15
CA VAL A 330 -22.78 -8.09 -5.08
C VAL A 330 -23.73 -7.05 -4.49
N LYS A 331 -23.98 -5.98 -5.23
CA LYS A 331 -24.71 -4.82 -4.73
C LYS A 331 -25.88 -4.45 -5.62
N THR A 332 -27.02 -4.20 -4.99
CA THR A 332 -28.18 -3.53 -5.57
C THR A 332 -28.41 -2.21 -4.84
N PRO A 333 -29.33 -1.32 -5.26
CA PRO A 333 -29.58 -0.07 -4.55
C PRO A 333 -29.88 -0.25 -3.06
N ASP A 334 -30.56 -1.34 -2.69
CA ASP A 334 -31.08 -1.55 -1.33
C ASP A 334 -30.41 -2.72 -0.58
N VAL A 335 -29.59 -3.54 -1.26
CA VAL A 335 -29.01 -4.75 -0.68
C VAL A 335 -27.56 -4.88 -1.06
N THR A 336 -26.70 -5.17 -0.09
CA THR A 336 -25.30 -5.56 -0.33
C THR A 336 -25.08 -6.96 0.23
N ILE A 337 -24.49 -7.81 -0.60
CA ILE A 337 -24.15 -9.20 -0.29
C ILE A 337 -22.65 -9.31 -0.34
N HIS A 338 -22.04 -9.79 0.75
CA HIS A 338 -20.61 -10.12 0.80
C HIS A 338 -20.45 -11.63 0.87
N VAL A 339 -19.70 -12.17 -0.05
CA VAL A 339 -19.41 -13.60 -0.12
C VAL A 339 -17.90 -13.79 -0.05
N LEU A 340 -17.46 -14.89 0.56
CA LEU A 340 -16.05 -15.28 0.45
C LEU A 340 -15.69 -15.55 -1.02
N PRO A 341 -14.54 -15.09 -1.51
CA PRO A 341 -14.19 -15.25 -2.93
C PRO A 341 -14.28 -16.68 -3.45
N GLU A 342 -13.84 -17.67 -2.66
CA GLU A 342 -13.96 -19.09 -2.97
C GLU A 342 -15.42 -19.60 -3.08
N SER A 343 -16.34 -18.89 -2.45
CA SER A 343 -17.79 -19.21 -2.47
C SER A 343 -18.59 -18.33 -3.43
N SER A 344 -17.93 -17.49 -4.23
CA SER A 344 -18.61 -16.59 -5.19
C SER A 344 -19.53 -17.35 -6.16
N HIS A 345 -19.18 -18.58 -6.53
CA HIS A 345 -19.96 -19.47 -7.40
C HIS A 345 -21.35 -19.82 -6.84
N LEU A 346 -21.60 -19.62 -5.53
CA LEU A 346 -22.89 -19.82 -4.91
C LEU A 346 -23.90 -18.71 -5.29
N VAL A 347 -23.40 -17.55 -5.70
CA VAL A 347 -24.27 -16.45 -6.17
C VAL A 347 -24.59 -16.68 -7.63
N GLN A 348 -25.88 -16.75 -7.94
CA GLN A 348 -26.37 -16.99 -9.30
C GLN A 348 -27.41 -15.93 -9.69
N THR A 349 -27.51 -15.65 -10.97
CA THR A 349 -28.59 -14.82 -11.52
C THR A 349 -29.60 -15.68 -12.26
N ARG A 350 -30.88 -15.46 -12.06
CA ARG A 350 -31.97 -16.13 -12.82
C ARG A 350 -33.11 -15.17 -13.11
N ILE A 351 -33.78 -15.44 -14.22
CA ILE A 351 -35.05 -14.78 -14.55
C ILE A 351 -36.17 -15.77 -14.24
N ILE A 352 -37.04 -15.41 -13.31
CA ILE A 352 -38.21 -16.22 -12.89
C ILE A 352 -39.43 -15.33 -13.13
N ASP A 353 -40.36 -15.81 -13.95
CA ASP A 353 -41.61 -15.09 -14.33
C ASP A 353 -41.37 -13.65 -14.82
N GLY A 354 -40.25 -13.44 -15.56
CA GLY A 354 -39.88 -12.13 -16.10
C GLY A 354 -39.18 -11.18 -15.12
N VAL A 355 -38.98 -11.60 -13.87
CA VAL A 355 -38.27 -10.85 -12.83
C VAL A 355 -36.84 -11.38 -12.68
N LYS A 356 -35.87 -10.48 -12.64
CA LYS A 356 -34.45 -10.80 -12.41
C LYS A 356 -34.20 -11.03 -10.91
N TYR A 357 -33.59 -12.15 -10.58
CA TYR A 357 -33.24 -12.51 -9.20
C TYR A 357 -31.74 -12.76 -9.06
N ILE A 358 -31.22 -12.43 -7.89
CA ILE A 358 -29.94 -12.92 -7.39
C ILE A 358 -30.28 -14.00 -6.37
N LEU A 359 -29.78 -15.22 -6.60
CA LEU A 359 -30.09 -16.42 -5.80
C LEU A 359 -28.83 -16.88 -5.08
N ILE A 360 -29.03 -17.28 -3.83
CA ILE A 360 -28.02 -17.93 -2.98
C ILE A 360 -28.63 -19.23 -2.47
N PRO A 361 -28.00 -20.40 -2.69
CA PRO A 361 -28.49 -21.67 -2.15
C PRO A 361 -28.53 -21.62 -0.62
N ALA A 362 -29.63 -22.06 -0.04
CA ALA A 362 -29.86 -22.13 1.39
C ALA A 362 -30.07 -23.60 1.82
N ASN A 363 -29.07 -24.45 1.51
CA ASN A 363 -29.13 -25.90 1.75
C ASN A 363 -28.73 -26.28 3.19
N GLU A 364 -28.14 -25.36 3.93
CA GLU A 364 -27.67 -25.51 5.30
C GLU A 364 -28.43 -24.55 6.24
N ASP A 365 -28.09 -24.55 7.52
CA ASP A 365 -28.72 -23.71 8.52
C ASP A 365 -28.62 -22.22 8.15
N VAL A 366 -29.76 -21.57 8.04
CA VAL A 366 -29.88 -20.14 7.76
C VAL A 366 -30.21 -19.39 9.03
N GLU A 367 -29.42 -18.37 9.33
CA GLU A 367 -29.67 -17.47 10.45
C GLU A 367 -30.12 -16.09 9.97
N VAL A 368 -31.14 -15.55 10.62
CA VAL A 368 -31.63 -14.19 10.42
C VAL A 368 -31.58 -13.43 11.76
N ASN A 369 -30.76 -12.39 11.82
CA ASN A 369 -30.52 -11.63 13.05
C ASN A 369 -30.12 -12.52 14.27
N GLY A 370 -29.31 -13.56 14.00
CA GLY A 370 -28.88 -14.52 15.04
C GLY A 370 -29.91 -15.57 15.41
N VAL A 371 -31.03 -15.67 14.66
CA VAL A 371 -32.09 -16.70 14.86
C VAL A 371 -32.01 -17.67 13.69
N SER A 372 -31.81 -18.97 13.98
CA SER A 372 -31.89 -20.03 12.97
C SER A 372 -33.30 -20.16 12.46
N ILE A 373 -33.49 -20.14 11.15
CA ILE A 373 -34.76 -20.29 10.49
C ILE A 373 -34.84 -21.63 9.75
N HIS A 374 -36.00 -22.20 9.66
CA HIS A 374 -36.28 -23.39 8.86
C HIS A 374 -36.93 -22.98 7.53
N ILE A 375 -36.33 -23.38 6.43
CA ILE A 375 -36.90 -23.21 5.08
C ILE A 375 -37.59 -24.52 4.75
N PRO A 376 -38.96 -24.55 4.60
CA PRO A 376 -39.70 -25.79 4.34
C PRO A 376 -39.40 -26.32 2.96
N GLU A 377 -39.17 -27.64 2.84
CA GLU A 377 -39.08 -28.30 1.55
C GLU A 377 -40.41 -28.19 0.79
N GLU A 378 -40.39 -27.75 -0.46
CA GLU A 378 -41.56 -27.84 -1.31
C GLU A 378 -41.97 -29.31 -1.43
N LYS A 379 -43.18 -29.64 -0.91
CA LYS A 379 -43.77 -30.94 -1.18
C LYS A 379 -44.06 -31.03 -2.67
N THR A 380 -43.26 -31.77 -3.42
CA THR A 380 -43.56 -32.15 -4.78
C THR A 380 -44.97 -32.77 -4.73
N PRO A 381 -45.96 -32.27 -5.51
CA PRO A 381 -47.27 -32.86 -5.50
C PRO A 381 -47.15 -34.30 -5.98
N ALA A 382 -47.43 -35.25 -5.09
CA ALA A 382 -47.44 -36.67 -5.43
C ALA A 382 -48.61 -36.90 -6.42
N GLY A 383 -48.28 -37.25 -7.68
CA GLY A 383 -49.17 -37.95 -8.57
C GLY A 383 -50.10 -37.08 -9.42
N ALA A 384 -49.68 -36.83 -10.65
CA ALA A 384 -50.59 -36.98 -11.79
C ALA A 384 -49.99 -38.11 -12.66
N LEU A 385 -50.55 -39.30 -12.44
CA LEU A 385 -50.51 -40.41 -13.39
C LEU A 385 -51.52 -40.12 -14.49
#